data_2f1e930458313c6ffbc1f7326d537484
#
_entry.id   2f1e930458313c6ffbc1f7326d537484
#
_cell.length_a   1.000
_cell.length_b   1.000
_cell.length_c   1.000
_cell.angle_alpha   90.00
_cell.angle_beta   90.00
_cell.angle_gamma   90.00
#
_symmetry.space_group_name_H-M   'P 1'
#
loop_
_entity.id
_entity.type
_entity.pdbx_description
1 polymer ?
#
loop_
_entity_poly.entity_id
_entity_poly.type
_entity_poly.pdbx_seq_one_letter_code
_entity_poly.pdbx_strand_id
1 'polypeptide(L)'
;MKFLEKINQHDVHGLASLMSEQHVLVDSLGNRFQGREKLEAGWQAYFNMCPDYAVSHEEIFDHGNIVAVFGFAGGTIAAKGELKPENRWRVPAAWMATVKSGKLVEWRVYADNKPVYEILNRLKP
;
A
#
# COMPACT_ATOMS: atom_id res chain seq x y z
N MET A 1 -13.84 2.87 2.97
CA MET A 1 -13.19 1.69 3.55
C MET A 1 -12.12 2.14 4.54
N LYS A 2 -12.18 1.60 5.75
CA LYS A 2 -11.30 2.05 6.84
C LYS A 2 -9.81 1.81 6.57
N PHE A 3 -9.46 0.70 5.92
CA PHE A 3 -8.06 0.39 5.63
C PHE A 3 -7.44 1.47 4.71
N LEU A 4 -8.16 1.90 3.68
CA LEU A 4 -7.71 2.98 2.80
C LEU A 4 -7.55 4.30 3.55
N GLU A 5 -8.47 4.60 4.46
CA GLU A 5 -8.38 5.80 5.28
C GLU A 5 -7.11 5.80 6.13
N LYS A 6 -6.78 4.64 6.71
CA LYS A 6 -5.57 4.50 7.52
C LYS A 6 -4.31 4.59 6.68
N ILE A 7 -4.33 4.06 5.45
CA ILE A 7 -3.20 4.25 4.51
C ILE A 7 -2.98 5.74 4.27
N ASN A 8 -4.02 6.48 3.92
CA ASN A 8 -3.90 7.91 3.60
C ASN A 8 -3.53 8.77 4.81
N GLN A 9 -3.88 8.33 6.01
CA GLN A 9 -3.47 8.99 7.26
C GLN A 9 -2.06 8.61 7.69
N HIS A 10 -1.44 7.62 7.03
CA HIS A 10 -0.18 7.01 7.44
C HIS A 10 -0.24 6.49 8.89
N ASP A 11 -1.43 6.02 9.29
CA ASP A 11 -1.69 5.50 10.63
C ASP A 11 -1.33 4.01 10.70
N VAL A 12 -0.08 3.73 10.99
CA VAL A 12 0.46 2.37 10.98
C VAL A 12 -0.20 1.50 12.05
N HIS A 13 -0.41 2.03 13.25
CA HIS A 13 -1.12 1.31 14.31
C HIS A 13 -2.58 1.04 13.92
N GLY A 14 -3.23 2.01 13.28
CA GLY A 14 -4.58 1.84 12.77
C GLY A 14 -4.67 0.75 11.72
N LEU A 15 -3.70 0.69 10.81
CA LEU A 15 -3.61 -0.39 9.83
C LEU A 15 -3.48 -1.75 10.52
N ALA A 16 -2.54 -1.86 11.45
CA ALA A 16 -2.30 -3.10 12.18
C ALA A 16 -3.55 -3.55 12.94
N SER A 17 -4.30 -2.62 13.53
CA SER A 17 -5.52 -2.95 14.27
C SER A 17 -6.61 -3.57 13.41
N LEU A 18 -6.59 -3.32 12.10
CA LEU A 18 -7.54 -3.88 11.14
C LEU A 18 -7.09 -5.23 10.57
N MET A 19 -5.83 -5.60 10.77
CA MET A 19 -5.25 -6.84 10.26
C MET A 19 -5.51 -8.00 11.21
N SER A 20 -5.74 -9.19 10.64
CA SER A 20 -5.66 -10.42 11.42
C SER A 20 -4.20 -10.69 11.81
N GLU A 21 -3.98 -11.53 12.80
CA GLU A 21 -2.63 -11.86 13.25
C GLU A 21 -1.77 -12.45 12.13
N GLN A 22 -2.37 -13.26 11.26
CA GLN A 22 -1.71 -13.93 10.13
C GLN A 22 -1.92 -13.19 8.80
N HIS A 23 -2.25 -11.91 8.86
CA HIS A 23 -2.49 -11.08 7.68
C HIS A 23 -1.39 -11.24 6.63
N VAL A 24 -1.80 -11.29 5.37
CA VAL A 24 -0.91 -11.44 4.22
C VAL A 24 -1.01 -10.21 3.33
N LEU A 25 0.13 -9.68 2.93
CA LEU A 25 0.20 -8.69 1.85
C LEU A 25 0.79 -9.37 0.62
N VAL A 26 0.13 -9.21 -0.52
CA VAL A 26 0.65 -9.68 -1.80
C VAL A 26 0.93 -8.45 -2.66
N ASP A 27 2.19 -8.24 -3.03
CA ASP A 27 2.57 -7.09 -3.84
C ASP A 27 2.27 -7.29 -5.33
N SER A 28 2.55 -6.28 -6.15
CA SER A 28 2.23 -6.30 -7.57
C SER A 28 3.02 -7.33 -8.38
N LEU A 29 4.07 -7.89 -7.81
CA LEU A 29 4.86 -8.96 -8.44
C LEU A 29 4.47 -10.36 -7.94
N GLY A 30 3.48 -10.42 -7.04
CA GLY A 30 3.02 -11.68 -6.47
C GLY A 30 3.80 -12.15 -5.25
N ASN A 31 4.72 -11.34 -4.73
CA ASN A 31 5.44 -11.67 -3.51
C ASN A 31 4.53 -11.59 -2.30
N ARG A 32 4.64 -12.57 -1.42
CA ARG A 32 3.77 -12.70 -0.24
C ARG A 32 4.56 -12.41 1.03
N PHE A 33 3.98 -11.57 1.88
CA PHE A 33 4.54 -11.23 3.19
C PHE A 33 3.46 -11.52 4.23
N GLN A 34 3.81 -12.22 5.29
CA GLN A 34 2.82 -12.69 6.27
C GLN A 34 3.19 -12.28 7.68
N GLY A 35 2.16 -11.92 8.46
CA GLY A 35 2.28 -11.58 9.86
C GLY A 35 2.02 -10.11 10.14
N ARG A 36 1.12 -9.84 11.08
CA ARG A 36 0.71 -8.48 11.42
C ARG A 36 1.87 -7.58 11.84
N GLU A 37 2.77 -8.08 12.71
CA GLU A 37 3.92 -7.29 13.17
C GLU A 37 4.86 -6.96 12.02
N LYS A 38 5.12 -7.93 11.15
CA LYS A 38 5.98 -7.74 9.99
C LYS A 38 5.39 -6.72 9.04
N LEU A 39 4.08 -6.78 8.82
CA LEU A 39 3.39 -5.87 7.91
C LEU A 39 3.28 -4.47 8.51
N GLU A 40 3.12 -4.35 9.83
CA GLU A 40 3.15 -3.04 10.50
C GLU A 40 4.51 -2.35 10.27
N ALA A 41 5.60 -3.06 10.48
CA ALA A 41 6.95 -2.55 10.23
C ALA A 41 7.15 -2.22 8.74
N GLY A 42 6.62 -3.05 7.85
CA GLY A 42 6.70 -2.83 6.41
C GLY A 42 5.99 -1.56 5.96
N TRP A 43 4.79 -1.30 6.48
CA TRP A 43 4.06 -0.06 6.17
C TRP A 43 4.82 1.17 6.68
N GLN A 44 5.39 1.10 7.88
CA GLN A 44 6.20 2.20 8.41
C GLN A 44 7.39 2.50 7.51
N ALA A 45 8.10 1.46 7.07
CA ALA A 45 9.23 1.62 6.15
C ALA A 45 8.79 2.23 4.82
N TYR A 46 7.63 1.81 4.30
CA TYR A 46 7.09 2.34 3.05
C TYR A 46 6.74 3.84 3.18
N PHE A 47 6.09 4.24 4.27
CA PHE A 47 5.77 5.65 4.52
C PHE A 47 7.02 6.49 4.75
N ASN A 48 8.06 5.91 5.32
CA ASN A 48 9.35 6.61 5.45
C ASN A 48 10.00 6.83 4.08
N MET A 49 9.90 5.84 3.19
CA MET A 49 10.42 5.93 1.83
C MET A 49 9.61 6.90 0.98
N CYS A 50 8.30 6.94 1.18
CA CYS A 50 7.36 7.73 0.40
C CYS A 50 6.43 8.52 1.34
N PRO A 51 6.93 9.64 1.93
CA PRO A 51 6.19 10.35 3.00
C PRO A 51 4.87 10.97 2.58
N ASP A 52 4.67 11.18 1.29
CA ASP A 52 3.43 11.74 0.73
C ASP A 52 2.58 10.69 0.01
N TYR A 53 2.85 9.39 0.27
CA TYR A 53 2.08 8.32 -0.36
C TYR A 53 0.59 8.47 -0.09
N ALA A 54 -0.20 8.37 -1.15
CA ALA A 54 -1.64 8.45 -1.06
C ALA A 54 -2.30 7.56 -2.11
N VAL A 55 -3.47 7.08 -1.76
CA VAL A 55 -4.32 6.27 -2.62
C VAL A 55 -5.61 7.04 -2.85
N SER A 56 -6.02 7.19 -4.11
CA SER A 56 -7.35 7.69 -4.44
C SER A 56 -8.15 6.55 -5.06
N HIS A 57 -9.42 6.44 -4.68
CA HIS A 57 -10.29 5.42 -5.27
C HIS A 57 -11.36 6.06 -6.14
N GLU A 58 -11.64 5.42 -7.27
CA GLU A 58 -12.74 5.82 -8.15
C GLU A 58 -13.92 4.90 -7.94
N GLU A 59 -13.68 3.61 -7.75
CA GLU A 59 -14.71 2.60 -7.57
C GLU A 59 -14.34 1.64 -6.45
N ILE A 60 -15.35 1.26 -5.66
CA ILE A 60 -15.23 0.22 -4.63
C ILE A 60 -16.40 -0.73 -4.82
N PHE A 61 -16.11 -2.02 -4.89
CA PHE A 61 -17.11 -3.07 -4.99
C PHE A 61 -16.89 -4.08 -3.88
N ASP A 62 -17.98 -4.55 -3.27
CA ASP A 62 -17.87 -5.65 -2.32
C ASP A 62 -18.74 -6.83 -2.78
N HIS A 63 -18.28 -8.02 -2.47
CA HIS A 63 -18.99 -9.26 -2.75
C HIS A 63 -18.58 -10.28 -1.68
N GLY A 64 -19.50 -10.56 -0.78
CA GLY A 64 -19.19 -11.44 0.34
C GLY A 64 -18.09 -10.83 1.23
N ASN A 65 -17.01 -11.57 1.42
CA ASN A 65 -15.88 -11.15 2.24
C ASN A 65 -14.75 -10.49 1.45
N ILE A 66 -15.00 -10.16 0.17
CA ILE A 66 -14.00 -9.54 -0.71
C ILE A 66 -14.42 -8.11 -1.03
N VAL A 67 -13.48 -7.17 -0.90
CA VAL A 67 -13.66 -5.79 -1.34
C VAL A 67 -12.62 -5.49 -2.42
N ALA A 68 -13.09 -5.04 -3.58
CA ALA A 68 -12.21 -4.63 -4.68
C ALA A 68 -12.22 -3.10 -4.80
N VAL A 69 -11.04 -2.51 -4.92
CA VAL A 69 -10.86 -1.06 -5.02
C VAL A 69 -10.10 -0.75 -6.29
N PHE A 70 -10.58 0.22 -7.06
CA PHE A 70 -9.95 0.67 -8.30
C PHE A 70 -9.66 2.15 -8.21
N GLY A 71 -8.43 2.56 -8.54
CA GLY A 71 -8.07 3.97 -8.48
C GLY A 71 -6.61 4.20 -8.84
N PHE A 72 -5.95 5.03 -8.07
CA PHE A 72 -4.56 5.43 -8.31
C PHE A 72 -3.78 5.40 -7.01
N ALA A 73 -2.50 5.08 -7.14
CA ALA A 73 -1.53 5.23 -6.06
C ALA A 73 -0.45 6.19 -6.51
N GLY A 74 0.07 6.98 -5.60
CA GLY A 74 1.12 7.92 -5.94
C GLY A 74 1.84 8.49 -4.73
N GLY A 75 2.93 9.16 -5.02
CA GLY A 75 3.75 9.79 -4.01
C GLY A 75 5.10 10.18 -4.59
N THR A 76 6.03 10.51 -3.72
CA THR A 76 7.38 10.90 -4.08
C THR A 76 8.36 10.09 -3.26
N ILE A 77 9.33 9.45 -3.93
CA ILE A 77 10.40 8.73 -3.24
C ILE A 77 11.35 9.75 -2.63
N ALA A 78 11.50 9.73 -1.32
CA ALA A 78 12.38 10.65 -0.62
C ALA A 78 13.85 10.37 -0.97
N ALA A 79 14.60 11.43 -1.27
CA ALA A 79 16.03 11.36 -1.54
C ALA A 79 16.72 12.31 -0.58
N LYS A 80 17.50 11.75 0.37
CA LYS A 80 18.18 12.53 1.42
C LYS A 80 17.21 13.43 2.18
N GLY A 81 16.00 12.91 2.48
CA GLY A 81 14.96 13.64 3.19
C GLY A 81 14.20 14.66 2.37
N GLU A 82 14.48 14.80 1.08
CA GLU A 82 13.81 15.75 0.20
C GLU A 82 12.83 15.06 -0.74
N LEU A 83 11.71 15.73 -1.03
CA LEU A 83 10.71 15.28 -2.00
C LEU A 83 10.89 16.07 -3.30
N LYS A 84 11.72 15.54 -4.20
CA LYS A 84 12.02 16.20 -5.47
C LYS A 84 11.00 15.82 -6.54
N PRO A 85 10.56 16.77 -7.39
CA PRO A 85 9.57 16.48 -8.45
C PRO A 85 9.94 15.33 -9.38
N GLU A 86 11.22 15.15 -9.69
CA GLU A 86 11.67 14.06 -10.56
C GLU A 86 11.50 12.67 -9.94
N ASN A 87 11.26 12.59 -8.63
CA ASN A 87 11.02 11.35 -7.90
C ASN A 87 9.54 11.11 -7.61
N ARG A 88 8.67 11.93 -8.19
CA ARG A 88 7.23 11.78 -8.06
C ARG A 88 6.69 10.75 -9.05
N TRP A 89 5.73 9.96 -8.59
CA TRP A 89 5.09 8.95 -9.42
C TRP A 89 3.60 8.87 -9.13
N ARG A 90 2.84 8.38 -10.10
CA ARG A 90 1.42 8.10 -9.96
C ARG A 90 1.05 7.02 -10.97
N VAL A 91 0.39 5.95 -10.51
CA VAL A 91 0.02 4.82 -11.36
C VAL A 91 -1.43 4.42 -11.11
N PRO A 92 -2.14 3.93 -12.14
CA PRO A 92 -3.41 3.25 -11.91
C PRO A 92 -3.15 2.00 -11.08
N ALA A 93 -4.06 1.70 -10.17
CA ALA A 93 -3.90 0.55 -9.31
C ALA A 93 -5.25 -0.02 -8.91
N ALA A 94 -5.25 -1.29 -8.58
CA ALA A 94 -6.39 -1.96 -7.99
C ALA A 94 -5.92 -2.75 -6.78
N TRP A 95 -6.81 -2.91 -5.82
CA TRP A 95 -6.50 -3.65 -4.60
C TRP A 95 -7.65 -4.59 -4.30
N MET A 96 -7.33 -5.74 -3.71
CA MET A 96 -8.32 -6.67 -3.22
C MET A 96 -8.09 -6.91 -1.73
N ALA A 97 -9.10 -6.64 -0.94
CA ALA A 97 -9.09 -6.94 0.49
C ALA A 97 -9.96 -8.16 0.76
N THR A 98 -9.44 -9.12 1.51
CA THR A 98 -10.23 -10.24 2.01
C THR A 98 -10.42 -10.06 3.50
N VAL A 99 -11.68 -10.12 3.95
CA VAL A 99 -12.06 -9.85 5.34
C VAL A 99 -12.69 -11.11 5.92
N LYS A 100 -12.26 -11.51 7.11
CA LYS A 100 -12.89 -12.60 7.87
C LYS A 100 -13.01 -12.17 9.32
N SER A 101 -14.19 -12.38 9.90
CA SER A 101 -14.47 -12.07 11.30
C SER A 101 -14.08 -10.62 11.67
N GLY A 102 -14.36 -9.69 10.76
CA GLY A 102 -14.09 -8.26 10.98
C GLY A 102 -12.64 -7.82 10.81
N LYS A 103 -11.74 -8.70 10.38
CA LYS A 103 -10.32 -8.39 10.19
C LYS A 103 -9.90 -8.65 8.76
N LEU A 104 -8.94 -7.84 8.26
CA LEU A 104 -8.33 -8.10 6.95
C LEU A 104 -7.35 -9.26 7.08
N VAL A 105 -7.61 -10.31 6.32
CA VAL A 105 -6.70 -11.46 6.25
C VAL A 105 -5.75 -11.35 5.05
N GLU A 106 -6.10 -10.56 4.04
CA GLU A 106 -5.24 -10.32 2.88
C GLU A 106 -5.47 -8.93 2.31
N TRP A 107 -4.38 -8.29 1.90
CA TRP A 107 -4.37 -7.07 1.08
C TRP A 107 -3.50 -7.36 -0.14
N ARG A 108 -4.09 -7.30 -1.32
CA ARG A 108 -3.41 -7.63 -2.57
C ARG A 108 -3.39 -6.44 -3.50
N VAL A 109 -2.24 -6.19 -4.12
CA VAL A 109 -2.01 -5.05 -5.01
C VAL A 109 -1.90 -5.53 -6.44
N TYR A 110 -2.58 -4.82 -7.35
CA TYR A 110 -2.48 -4.99 -8.80
C TYR A 110 -2.07 -3.64 -9.39
N ALA A 111 -0.84 -3.53 -9.82
CA ALA A 111 -0.33 -2.29 -10.39
C ALA A 111 0.93 -2.56 -11.21
N ASP A 112 1.18 -1.72 -12.20
CA ASP A 112 2.48 -1.71 -12.88
C ASP A 112 3.35 -0.66 -12.17
N ASN A 113 4.22 -1.11 -11.30
CA ASN A 113 5.11 -0.25 -10.53
C ASN A 113 6.43 0.05 -11.25
N LYS A 114 6.50 -0.13 -12.56
CA LYS A 114 7.69 0.20 -13.34
C LYS A 114 8.21 1.62 -13.06
N PRO A 115 7.36 2.67 -13.00
CA PRO A 115 7.85 4.01 -12.69
C PRO A 115 8.54 4.09 -11.32
N VAL A 116 8.02 3.38 -10.32
CA VAL A 116 8.60 3.34 -8.97
C VAL A 116 9.98 2.68 -9.02
N TYR A 117 10.07 1.54 -9.69
CA TYR A 117 11.34 0.81 -9.79
C TYR A 117 12.40 1.61 -10.57
N GLU A 118 12.01 2.35 -11.60
CA GLU A 118 12.92 3.22 -12.34
C GLU A 118 13.49 4.33 -11.44
N ILE A 119 12.65 4.93 -10.59
CA ILE A 119 13.11 5.94 -9.63
C ILE A 119 14.07 5.31 -8.63
N LEU A 120 13.70 4.17 -8.05
CA LEU A 120 14.55 3.48 -7.07
C LEU A 120 15.90 3.08 -7.66
N ASN A 121 15.92 2.60 -8.91
CA ASN A 121 17.17 2.25 -9.60
C ASN A 121 18.06 3.47 -9.84
N ARG A 122 17.45 4.60 -10.23
CA ARG A 122 18.18 5.85 -10.47
C ARG A 122 18.80 6.39 -9.18
N LEU A 123 18.15 6.18 -8.04
CA LEU A 123 18.60 6.67 -6.74
C LEU A 123 19.63 5.76 -6.06
N LYS A 124 19.88 4.57 -6.60
CA LYS A 124 20.93 3.69 -6.07
C LYS A 124 22.29 4.34 -6.25
N PRO A 125 23.17 4.26 -5.21
CA PRO A 125 24.53 4.77 -5.32
C PRO A 125 25.39 3.95 -6.29
#